data_c5b55d94ce7f9640e3cdc9e0f2e79562
#
_entry.id   c5b55d94ce7f9640e3cdc9e0f2e79562
#
_cell.length_a   1.000
_cell.length_b   1.000
_cell.length_c   1.000
_cell.angle_alpha   90.00
_cell.angle_beta   90.00
_cell.angle_gamma   90.00
#
_symmetry.space_group_name_H-M   'P 1'
#
loop_
_entity.id
_entity.type
_entity.pdbx_description
1 polymer ?
#
loop_
_entity_poly.entity_id
_entity_poly.type
_entity_poly.pdbx_seq_one_letter_code
_entity_poly.pdbx_strand_id
1 'polypeptide(L)'
;LDRSSAASDVYKRQDNVLPENTIFHWDEIGHFRLDQYILMHSVLYRTEMLKLCQLKLPKHTFYVDNIYVYYPLPHVRTLYYLNVDFYRYFIGREDQSVNEKIMIGRIDQQLFVTKTMISMYELRMISSKKLRKYMVNYLAIMMTVSSILCIRSKKPENLTKKKELWSYLKRKDYKTYMKIRYGILGQTMNLPGRSGRKVSSLAY
;
A
#
# COMPACT_ATOMS: atom_id res chain seq x y z
N LEU A 1 9.84 27.06 5.36
CA LEU A 1 10.66 26.49 4.26
C LEU A 1 11.16 25.08 4.54
N ASP A 2 11.33 24.67 5.79
CA ASP A 2 11.83 23.32 6.13
C ASP A 2 10.82 22.17 5.96
N ARG A 3 9.55 22.47 5.79
CA ARG A 3 8.50 21.44 5.63
C ARG A 3 8.34 20.91 4.20
N SER A 4 8.95 21.53 3.20
CA SER A 4 8.98 21.04 1.83
C SER A 4 10.07 19.97 1.63
N SER A 5 11.06 19.90 2.52
CA SER A 5 12.11 18.88 2.46
C SER A 5 11.61 17.47 2.78
N ALA A 6 10.61 17.33 3.65
CA ALA A 6 10.04 16.02 3.99
C ALA A 6 9.32 15.35 2.79
N ALA A 7 8.62 16.13 1.96
CA ALA A 7 8.01 15.60 0.74
C ALA A 7 9.06 15.23 -0.32
N SER A 8 10.09 16.06 -0.47
CA SER A 8 11.25 15.81 -1.33
C SER A 8 12.01 14.55 -0.92
N ASP A 9 12.17 14.30 0.39
CA ASP A 9 12.85 13.11 0.90
C ASP A 9 12.10 11.80 0.63
N VAL A 10 10.77 11.82 0.62
CA VAL A 10 9.98 10.64 0.26
C VAL A 10 10.18 10.28 -1.21
N TYR A 11 10.33 11.25 -2.11
CA TYR A 11 10.61 11.00 -3.53
C TYR A 11 12.06 10.56 -3.78
N LYS A 12 13.04 11.16 -3.11
CA LYS A 12 14.45 10.74 -3.19
C LYS A 12 14.71 9.32 -2.70
N ARG A 13 13.82 8.75 -1.88
CA ARG A 13 13.91 7.35 -1.44
C ARG A 13 13.65 6.33 -2.55
N GLN A 14 13.20 6.77 -3.72
CA GLN A 14 13.07 5.91 -4.91
C GLN A 14 14.33 5.91 -5.78
N ASP A 15 15.34 6.73 -5.45
CA ASP A 15 16.61 6.77 -6.15
C ASP A 15 17.22 5.37 -6.20
N ASN A 16 17.65 4.95 -7.39
CA ASN A 16 18.21 3.63 -7.69
C ASN A 16 17.23 2.43 -7.69
N VAL A 17 15.92 2.63 -7.52
CA VAL A 17 14.93 1.55 -7.62
C VAL A 17 14.38 1.42 -9.03
N LEU A 18 14.19 2.55 -9.71
CA LEU A 18 13.68 2.61 -11.08
C LEU A 18 14.76 3.17 -12.02
N PRO A 19 14.98 2.56 -13.20
CA PRO A 19 15.85 3.14 -14.23
C PRO A 19 15.34 4.52 -14.65
N GLU A 20 16.22 5.54 -14.65
CA GLU A 20 15.87 6.93 -14.95
C GLU A 20 16.00 7.22 -16.44
N ASN A 21 15.10 8.06 -16.95
CA ASN A 21 15.17 8.63 -18.31
C ASN A 21 15.27 7.57 -19.44
N THR A 22 14.76 6.39 -19.21
CA THR A 22 14.72 5.30 -20.18
C THR A 22 13.42 4.51 -20.08
N ILE A 23 13.06 3.80 -21.14
CA ILE A 23 11.95 2.84 -21.11
C ILE A 23 12.48 1.54 -20.51
N PHE A 24 11.73 0.98 -19.56
CA PHE A 24 12.08 -0.28 -18.90
C PHE A 24 10.84 -1.13 -18.61
N HIS A 25 11.06 -2.37 -18.21
CA HIS A 25 10.04 -3.36 -17.86
C HIS A 25 10.12 -3.73 -16.38
N TRP A 26 9.10 -4.41 -15.86
CA TRP A 26 9.06 -4.83 -14.45
C TRP A 26 10.24 -5.70 -14.01
N ASP A 27 10.85 -6.46 -14.93
CA ASP A 27 12.01 -7.30 -14.59
C ASP A 27 13.33 -6.52 -14.49
N GLU A 28 13.32 -5.23 -14.83
CA GLU A 28 14.49 -4.35 -14.76
C GLU A 28 14.50 -3.46 -13.49
N ILE A 29 13.38 -3.39 -12.75
CA ILE A 29 13.31 -2.58 -11.53
C ILE A 29 14.26 -3.10 -10.44
N GLY A 30 14.72 -2.20 -9.57
CA GLY A 30 15.48 -2.51 -8.38
C GLY A 30 14.62 -3.08 -7.25
N HIS A 31 15.16 -3.07 -6.06
CA HIS A 31 14.47 -3.58 -4.87
C HIS A 31 13.80 -2.43 -4.10
N PHE A 32 12.47 -2.46 -4.06
CA PHE A 32 11.71 -1.57 -3.18
C PHE A 32 11.88 -2.01 -1.72
N ARG A 33 12.19 -1.08 -0.84
CA ARG A 33 12.22 -1.29 0.61
C ARG A 33 10.80 -1.52 1.14
N LEU A 34 10.70 -2.00 2.38
CA LEU A 34 9.41 -2.30 3.00
C LEU A 34 8.50 -1.07 3.21
N ASP A 35 9.07 0.12 3.22
CA ASP A 35 8.40 1.41 3.39
C ASP A 35 8.17 2.15 2.07
N GLN A 36 8.63 1.58 0.95
CA GLN A 36 8.56 2.23 -0.35
C GLN A 36 7.44 1.64 -1.21
N TYR A 37 6.59 2.50 -1.73
CA TYR A 37 5.57 2.16 -2.72
C TYR A 37 5.23 3.37 -3.58
N ILE A 38 4.73 3.13 -4.78
CA ILE A 38 4.31 4.16 -5.73
C ILE A 38 3.01 4.79 -5.21
N LEU A 39 3.01 6.11 -5.09
CA LEU A 39 1.86 6.89 -4.66
C LEU A 39 1.04 7.35 -5.87
N MET A 40 -0.26 7.56 -5.72
CA MET A 40 -1.16 7.97 -6.80
C MET A 40 -0.69 9.25 -7.51
N HIS A 41 -0.21 10.22 -6.75
CA HIS A 41 0.24 11.50 -7.28
C HIS A 41 1.62 11.46 -7.97
N SER A 42 2.31 10.32 -7.92
CA SER A 42 3.58 10.08 -8.60
C SER A 42 3.45 9.16 -9.83
N VAL A 43 2.24 8.83 -10.26
CA VAL A 43 2.03 7.94 -11.39
C VAL A 43 1.10 8.54 -12.44
N LEU A 44 1.49 8.39 -13.70
CA LEU A 44 0.68 8.72 -14.87
C LEU A 44 0.45 7.45 -15.69
N TYR A 45 -0.80 7.12 -15.95
CA TYR A 45 -1.17 5.99 -16.80
C TYR A 45 -1.68 6.47 -18.16
N ARG A 46 -1.38 5.74 -19.22
CA ARG A 46 -2.06 5.94 -20.49
C ARG A 46 -3.54 5.62 -20.33
N THR A 47 -4.40 6.54 -20.77
CA THR A 47 -5.86 6.43 -20.65
C THR A 47 -6.40 5.15 -21.31
N GLU A 48 -5.85 4.76 -22.46
CA GLU A 48 -6.23 3.53 -23.17
C GLU A 48 -5.98 2.29 -22.33
N MET A 49 -4.82 2.25 -21.62
CA MET A 49 -4.50 1.13 -20.73
C MET A 49 -5.47 1.06 -19.56
N LEU A 50 -5.85 2.20 -18.96
CA LEU A 50 -6.88 2.24 -17.91
C LEU A 50 -8.25 1.78 -18.41
N LYS A 51 -8.62 2.13 -19.64
CA LYS A 51 -9.86 1.65 -20.27
C LYS A 51 -9.82 0.15 -20.53
N LEU A 52 -8.70 -0.37 -21.02
CA LEU A 52 -8.50 -1.80 -21.28
C LEU A 52 -8.57 -2.65 -20.01
N CYS A 53 -7.98 -2.19 -18.90
CA CYS A 53 -8.06 -2.93 -17.63
C CYS A 53 -9.41 -2.75 -16.91
N GLN A 54 -10.33 -1.93 -17.44
CA GLN A 54 -11.68 -1.70 -16.90
C GLN A 54 -11.70 -1.30 -15.42
N LEU A 55 -10.71 -0.52 -15.00
CA LEU A 55 -10.61 -0.05 -13.61
C LEU A 55 -11.88 0.73 -13.21
N LYS A 56 -12.53 0.25 -12.15
CA LYS A 56 -13.66 0.95 -11.52
C LYS A 56 -13.32 1.21 -10.07
N LEU A 57 -13.29 2.49 -9.71
CA LEU A 57 -13.06 2.90 -8.33
C LEU A 57 -14.37 2.94 -7.54
N PRO A 58 -14.42 2.44 -6.30
CA PRO A 58 -15.58 2.58 -5.42
C PRO A 58 -15.95 4.05 -5.21
N LYS A 59 -17.22 4.37 -5.35
CA LYS A 59 -17.74 5.73 -5.11
C LYS A 59 -17.78 6.03 -3.60
N HIS A 60 -17.61 7.29 -3.24
CA HIS A 60 -17.70 7.79 -1.85
C HIS A 60 -16.82 7.01 -0.85
N THR A 61 -15.65 6.55 -1.31
CA THR A 61 -14.73 5.76 -0.51
C THR A 61 -13.37 6.45 -0.46
N PHE A 62 -12.84 6.65 0.74
CA PHE A 62 -11.46 7.14 0.93
C PHE A 62 -10.44 6.02 0.67
N TYR A 63 -9.20 6.39 0.40
CA TYR A 63 -8.07 5.48 0.18
C TYR A 63 -8.14 4.64 -1.10
N VAL A 64 -9.04 4.98 -2.03
CA VAL A 64 -9.15 4.34 -3.37
C VAL A 64 -7.95 4.63 -4.27
N ASP A 65 -7.14 5.62 -3.92
CA ASP A 65 -5.83 5.91 -4.49
C ASP A 65 -4.94 4.68 -4.54
N ASN A 66 -4.99 3.84 -3.49
CA ASN A 66 -4.26 2.57 -3.45
C ASN A 66 -4.78 1.57 -4.50
N ILE A 67 -6.09 1.54 -4.75
CA ILE A 67 -6.69 0.73 -5.82
C ILE A 67 -6.25 1.26 -7.19
N TYR A 68 -6.28 2.60 -7.37
CA TYR A 68 -5.87 3.24 -8.62
C TYR A 68 -4.43 2.91 -9.00
N VAL A 69 -3.52 2.87 -8.04
CA VAL A 69 -2.12 2.48 -8.29
C VAL A 69 -1.99 0.98 -8.51
N TYR A 70 -2.57 0.17 -7.63
CA TYR A 70 -2.31 -1.26 -7.54
C TYR A 70 -2.94 -2.07 -8.68
N TYR A 71 -4.18 -1.76 -9.04
CA TYR A 71 -4.94 -2.56 -10.01
C TYR A 71 -4.32 -2.57 -11.41
N PRO A 72 -3.83 -1.45 -11.99
CA PRO A 72 -3.28 -1.46 -13.33
C PRO A 72 -1.91 -2.14 -13.47
N LEU A 73 -1.17 -2.35 -12.37
CA LEU A 73 0.23 -2.79 -12.44
C LEU A 73 0.49 -4.03 -13.32
N PRO A 74 -0.31 -5.12 -13.26
CA PRO A 74 -0.08 -6.28 -14.11
C PRO A 74 -0.36 -6.02 -15.60
N HIS A 75 -1.07 -4.95 -15.94
CA HIS A 75 -1.39 -4.57 -17.32
C HIS A 75 -0.34 -3.63 -17.92
N VAL A 76 0.52 -3.04 -17.09
CA VAL A 76 1.61 -2.16 -17.52
C VAL A 76 2.73 -2.99 -18.12
N ARG A 77 3.05 -2.77 -19.40
CA ARG A 77 4.13 -3.45 -20.12
C ARG A 77 5.44 -2.68 -20.04
N THR A 78 5.36 -1.36 -20.23
CA THR A 78 6.52 -0.46 -20.26
C THR A 78 6.35 0.65 -19.24
N LEU A 79 7.45 1.02 -18.61
CA LEU A 79 7.53 2.09 -17.64
C LEU A 79 8.56 3.12 -18.10
N TYR A 80 8.39 4.35 -17.64
CA TYR A 80 9.37 5.42 -17.78
C TYR A 80 9.41 6.21 -16.47
N TYR A 81 10.58 6.41 -15.91
CA TYR A 81 10.74 7.15 -14.67
C TYR A 81 11.46 8.47 -14.91
N LEU A 82 10.84 9.54 -14.43
CA LEU A 82 11.41 10.89 -14.37
C LEU A 82 11.66 11.26 -12.92
N ASN A 83 12.90 11.55 -12.57
CA ASN A 83 13.28 12.05 -11.25
C ASN A 83 13.05 13.57 -11.20
N VAL A 84 11.77 13.97 -11.13
CA VAL A 84 11.36 15.38 -11.09
C VAL A 84 10.34 15.61 -9.98
N ASP A 85 10.41 16.74 -9.31
CA ASP A 85 9.45 17.17 -8.28
C ASP A 85 8.14 17.67 -8.96
N PHE A 86 7.42 16.75 -9.60
CA PHE A 86 6.22 17.09 -10.37
C PHE A 86 5.03 17.49 -9.50
N TYR A 87 4.88 16.87 -8.32
CA TYR A 87 3.78 17.11 -7.42
C TYR A 87 4.26 17.49 -6.02
N ARG A 88 3.86 18.67 -5.55
CA ARG A 88 4.16 19.15 -4.20
C ARG A 88 2.95 18.94 -3.30
N TYR A 89 3.05 18.05 -2.35
CA TYR A 89 1.98 17.74 -1.40
C TYR A 89 2.20 18.49 -0.08
N PHE A 90 1.28 19.39 0.25
CA PHE A 90 1.34 20.10 1.52
C PHE A 90 0.86 19.18 2.65
N ILE A 91 1.75 18.85 3.60
CA ILE A 91 1.45 18.00 4.76
C ILE A 91 1.34 18.87 6.01
N GLY A 92 0.39 18.55 6.89
CA GLY A 92 0.27 19.18 8.22
C GLY A 92 -1.03 19.92 8.48
N ARG A 93 -2.02 19.85 7.59
CA ARG A 93 -3.37 20.33 7.89
C ARG A 93 -4.12 19.31 8.75
N GLU A 94 -4.93 19.79 9.71
CA GLU A 94 -5.69 18.93 10.63
C GLU A 94 -6.81 18.14 9.92
N ASP A 95 -7.34 18.67 8.81
CA ASP A 95 -8.42 18.10 8.01
C ASP A 95 -7.98 17.05 6.98
N GLN A 96 -6.68 16.75 6.91
CA GLN A 96 -6.16 15.80 5.92
C GLN A 96 -6.64 14.37 6.17
N SER A 97 -6.97 13.67 5.07
CA SER A 97 -7.42 12.26 5.11
C SER A 97 -6.41 11.30 5.73
N VAL A 98 -5.13 11.68 5.76
CA VAL A 98 -4.02 10.94 6.38
C VAL A 98 -3.83 11.26 7.88
N ASN A 99 -4.63 12.17 8.47
CA ASN A 99 -4.62 12.38 9.90
C ASN A 99 -5.11 11.13 10.64
N GLU A 100 -4.37 10.69 11.67
CA GLU A 100 -4.67 9.44 12.37
C GLU A 100 -6.09 9.37 12.95
N LYS A 101 -6.58 10.46 13.56
CA LYS A 101 -7.94 10.51 14.12
C LYS A 101 -8.99 10.31 13.02
N ILE A 102 -8.78 10.94 11.86
CA ILE A 102 -9.66 10.83 10.70
C ILE A 102 -9.59 9.40 10.14
N MET A 103 -8.40 8.83 10.02
CA MET A 103 -8.22 7.45 9.55
C MET A 103 -8.88 6.43 10.48
N ILE A 104 -8.78 6.61 11.79
CA ILE A 104 -9.47 5.77 12.78
C ILE A 104 -10.99 5.85 12.62
N GLY A 105 -11.53 7.04 12.35
CA GLY A 105 -12.96 7.21 12.05
C GLY A 105 -13.41 6.54 10.73
N ARG A 106 -12.46 6.23 9.83
CA ARG A 106 -12.70 5.63 8.52
C ARG A 106 -12.14 4.21 8.37
N ILE A 107 -11.92 3.50 9.50
CA ILE A 107 -11.34 2.14 9.51
C ILE A 107 -12.09 1.20 8.55
N ASP A 108 -13.41 1.26 8.49
CA ASP A 108 -14.20 0.37 7.65
C ASP A 108 -13.91 0.59 6.16
N GLN A 109 -13.66 1.81 5.74
CA GLN A 109 -13.28 2.12 4.35
C GLN A 109 -11.85 1.62 4.05
N GLN A 110 -10.92 1.82 4.98
CA GLN A 110 -9.56 1.29 4.86
C GLN A 110 -9.57 -0.25 4.75
N LEU A 111 -10.34 -0.93 5.59
CA LEU A 111 -10.51 -2.39 5.54
C LEU A 111 -11.16 -2.85 4.25
N PHE A 112 -12.16 -2.11 3.74
CA PHE A 112 -12.82 -2.39 2.47
C PHE A 112 -11.82 -2.30 1.31
N VAL A 113 -11.05 -1.22 1.22
CA VAL A 113 -10.02 -1.04 0.19
C VAL A 113 -8.98 -2.17 0.24
N THR A 114 -8.50 -2.51 1.45
CA THR A 114 -7.51 -3.58 1.61
C THR A 114 -8.08 -4.95 1.21
N LYS A 115 -9.33 -5.27 1.58
CA LYS A 115 -10.01 -6.51 1.13
C LYS A 115 -10.21 -6.54 -0.39
N THR A 116 -10.53 -5.38 -0.98
CA THR A 116 -10.63 -5.24 -2.44
C THR A 116 -9.29 -5.57 -3.10
N MET A 117 -8.19 -4.98 -2.63
CA MET A 117 -6.84 -5.27 -3.16
C MET A 117 -6.46 -6.75 -3.03
N ILE A 118 -6.79 -7.41 -1.91
CA ILE A 118 -6.58 -8.86 -1.72
C ILE A 118 -7.30 -9.68 -2.79
N SER A 119 -8.48 -9.23 -3.22
CA SER A 119 -9.35 -9.97 -4.15
C SER A 119 -9.04 -9.74 -5.62
N MET A 120 -8.25 -8.71 -5.95
CA MET A 120 -8.00 -8.31 -7.33
C MET A 120 -7.21 -9.35 -8.13
N TYR A 121 -6.21 -9.96 -7.49
CA TYR A 121 -5.29 -10.86 -8.16
C TYR A 121 -4.90 -12.05 -7.31
N GLU A 122 -4.77 -13.21 -7.94
CA GLU A 122 -3.93 -14.28 -7.42
C GLU A 122 -2.46 -13.93 -7.72
N LEU A 123 -1.76 -13.34 -6.76
CA LEU A 123 -0.42 -12.79 -6.98
C LEU A 123 0.58 -13.83 -7.50
N ARG A 124 0.36 -15.11 -7.23
CA ARG A 124 1.18 -16.22 -7.77
C ARG A 124 1.12 -16.32 -9.30
N MET A 125 0.05 -15.83 -9.93
CA MET A 125 -0.18 -15.89 -11.39
C MET A 125 0.54 -14.75 -12.12
N ILE A 126 1.05 -13.75 -11.42
CA ILE A 126 1.81 -12.66 -12.03
C ILE A 126 3.17 -13.21 -12.48
N SER A 127 3.44 -13.13 -13.78
CA SER A 127 4.62 -13.70 -14.43
C SER A 127 5.93 -13.05 -13.94
N SER A 128 6.01 -11.71 -13.94
CA SER A 128 7.20 -11.00 -13.46
C SER A 128 7.40 -11.23 -11.96
N LYS A 129 8.54 -11.84 -11.61
CA LYS A 129 8.92 -12.09 -10.21
C LYS A 129 9.11 -10.78 -9.43
N LYS A 130 9.67 -9.75 -10.08
CA LYS A 130 9.93 -8.45 -9.45
C LYS A 130 8.63 -7.69 -9.21
N LEU A 131 7.72 -7.63 -10.19
CA LEU A 131 6.38 -7.07 -10.01
C LEU A 131 5.61 -7.80 -8.90
N ARG A 132 5.58 -9.13 -8.94
CA ARG A 132 4.92 -9.93 -7.91
C ARG A 132 5.46 -9.63 -6.51
N LYS A 133 6.80 -9.53 -6.35
CA LYS A 133 7.43 -9.17 -5.07
C LYS A 133 6.99 -7.76 -4.62
N TYR A 134 6.98 -6.80 -5.54
CA TYR A 134 6.51 -5.45 -5.29
C TYR A 134 5.04 -5.43 -4.83
N MET A 135 4.15 -6.11 -5.54
CA MET A 135 2.71 -6.16 -5.20
C MET A 135 2.45 -6.85 -3.86
N VAL A 136 3.20 -7.90 -3.53
CA VAL A 136 3.13 -8.53 -2.18
C VAL A 136 3.58 -7.55 -1.11
N ASN A 137 4.66 -6.77 -1.35
CA ASN A 137 5.14 -5.75 -0.42
C ASN A 137 4.10 -4.64 -0.23
N TYR A 138 3.54 -4.14 -1.32
CA TYR A 138 2.49 -3.13 -1.24
C TYR A 138 1.27 -3.62 -0.42
N LEU A 139 0.83 -4.85 -0.67
CA LEU A 139 -0.26 -5.45 0.10
C LEU A 139 0.13 -5.63 1.58
N ALA A 140 1.38 -5.95 1.88
CA ALA A 140 1.87 -6.01 3.26
C ALA A 140 1.79 -4.65 3.97
N ILE A 141 2.12 -3.56 3.28
CA ILE A 141 1.95 -2.19 3.79
C ILE A 141 0.46 -1.92 4.09
N MET A 142 -0.45 -2.24 3.18
CA MET A 142 -1.88 -2.03 3.37
C MET A 142 -2.46 -2.86 4.53
N MET A 143 -2.00 -4.10 4.69
CA MET A 143 -2.34 -4.96 5.84
C MET A 143 -1.81 -4.36 7.15
N THR A 144 -0.64 -3.75 7.11
CA THR A 144 -0.01 -3.09 8.27
C THR A 144 -0.80 -1.84 8.67
N VAL A 145 -1.07 -0.94 7.72
CA VAL A 145 -1.87 0.27 7.96
C VAL A 145 -3.25 -0.09 8.53
N SER A 146 -3.94 -1.03 7.91
CA SER A 146 -5.24 -1.52 8.40
C SER A 146 -5.16 -2.10 9.81
N SER A 147 -4.11 -2.86 10.10
CA SER A 147 -3.91 -3.48 11.42
C SER A 147 -3.61 -2.47 12.50
N ILE A 148 -2.74 -1.49 12.22
CA ILE A 148 -2.35 -0.49 13.22
C ILE A 148 -3.50 0.45 13.56
N LEU A 149 -4.31 0.86 12.59
CA LEU A 149 -5.50 1.68 12.84
C LEU A 149 -6.49 0.94 13.74
N CYS A 150 -6.70 -0.37 13.50
CA CYS A 150 -7.53 -1.20 14.38
C CYS A 150 -6.95 -1.28 15.82
N ILE A 151 -5.64 -1.40 15.97
CA ILE A 151 -4.98 -1.44 17.29
C ILE A 151 -5.08 -0.09 18.00
N ARG A 152 -4.78 1.01 17.31
CA ARG A 152 -4.75 2.37 17.88
C ARG A 152 -6.14 2.93 18.18
N SER A 153 -7.18 2.40 17.55
CA SER A 153 -8.57 2.73 17.89
C SER A 153 -8.95 2.36 19.31
N LYS A 154 -8.22 1.42 19.94
CA LYS A 154 -8.48 0.87 21.29
C LYS A 154 -9.86 0.22 21.46
N LYS A 155 -10.63 0.02 20.38
CA LYS A 155 -11.98 -0.55 20.38
C LYS A 155 -11.92 -2.07 20.16
N PRO A 156 -12.58 -2.90 21.00
CA PRO A 156 -12.60 -4.35 20.85
C PRO A 156 -13.13 -4.83 19.49
N GLU A 157 -14.18 -4.17 18.98
CA GLU A 157 -14.77 -4.49 17.69
C GLU A 157 -13.77 -4.33 16.53
N ASN A 158 -12.89 -3.32 16.59
CA ASN A 158 -11.87 -3.13 15.55
C ASN A 158 -10.74 -4.18 15.63
N LEU A 159 -10.46 -4.70 16.82
CA LEU A 159 -9.54 -5.85 16.95
C LEU A 159 -10.14 -7.13 16.35
N THR A 160 -11.45 -7.30 16.42
CA THR A 160 -12.17 -8.38 15.72
C THR A 160 -12.08 -8.20 14.20
N LYS A 161 -12.37 -6.99 13.70
CA LYS A 161 -12.22 -6.67 12.27
C LYS A 161 -10.80 -6.92 11.76
N LYS A 162 -9.77 -6.62 12.57
CA LYS A 162 -8.37 -6.95 12.24
C LYS A 162 -8.19 -8.47 12.05
N LYS A 163 -8.69 -9.29 12.99
CA LYS A 163 -8.61 -10.77 12.88
C LYS A 163 -9.32 -11.27 11.62
N GLU A 164 -10.48 -10.72 11.32
CA GLU A 164 -11.25 -11.04 10.11
C GLU A 164 -10.49 -10.70 8.83
N LEU A 165 -9.81 -9.55 8.78
CA LEU A 165 -8.98 -9.15 7.63
C LEU A 165 -7.86 -10.17 7.38
N TRP A 166 -7.12 -10.58 8.42
CA TRP A 166 -6.07 -11.57 8.30
C TRP A 166 -6.61 -12.96 7.90
N SER A 167 -7.76 -13.34 8.45
CA SER A 167 -8.47 -14.57 8.07
C SER A 167 -8.95 -14.51 6.63
N TYR A 168 -9.39 -13.36 6.16
CA TYR A 168 -9.79 -13.15 4.77
C TYR A 168 -8.63 -13.36 3.81
N LEU A 169 -7.47 -12.74 4.07
CA LEU A 169 -6.25 -12.96 3.28
C LEU A 169 -5.85 -14.45 3.27
N LYS A 170 -5.89 -15.11 4.43
CA LYS A 170 -5.56 -16.54 4.56
C LYS A 170 -6.45 -17.43 3.69
N ARG A 171 -7.74 -17.14 3.63
CA ARG A 171 -8.69 -17.91 2.80
C ARG A 171 -8.56 -17.62 1.31
N LYS A 172 -8.25 -16.37 0.95
CA LYS A 172 -8.17 -15.94 -0.47
C LYS A 172 -6.85 -16.32 -1.13
N ASP A 173 -5.74 -16.08 -0.45
CA ASP A 173 -4.40 -16.43 -0.95
C ASP A 173 -3.49 -16.87 0.21
N TYR A 174 -3.50 -18.16 0.49
CA TYR A 174 -2.72 -18.74 1.59
C TYR A 174 -1.21 -18.52 1.44
N LYS A 175 -0.68 -18.59 0.20
CA LYS A 175 0.76 -18.39 -0.04
C LYS A 175 1.19 -16.95 0.22
N THR A 176 0.40 -15.98 -0.23
CA THR A 176 0.63 -14.56 0.06
C THR A 176 0.42 -14.28 1.56
N TYR A 177 -0.60 -14.89 2.19
CA TYR A 177 -0.78 -14.80 3.64
C TYR A 177 0.47 -15.26 4.40
N MET A 178 1.05 -16.41 4.06
CA MET A 178 2.26 -16.91 4.73
C MET A 178 3.42 -15.93 4.61
N LYS A 179 3.65 -15.38 3.41
CA LYS A 179 4.71 -14.39 3.17
C LYS A 179 4.52 -13.12 3.99
N ILE A 180 3.31 -12.56 3.99
CA ILE A 180 3.01 -11.31 4.70
C ILE A 180 2.97 -11.54 6.21
N ARG A 181 2.30 -12.61 6.66
CA ARG A 181 2.10 -12.90 8.09
C ARG A 181 3.41 -13.15 8.85
N TYR A 182 4.34 -13.83 8.20
CA TYR A 182 5.63 -14.19 8.78
C TYR A 182 6.77 -13.28 8.33
N GLY A 183 6.51 -12.29 7.48
CA GLY A 183 7.41 -11.17 7.23
C GLY A 183 7.46 -10.19 8.41
N ILE A 184 8.45 -9.30 8.42
CA ILE A 184 8.71 -8.34 9.53
C ILE A 184 7.44 -7.55 9.90
N LEU A 185 6.79 -6.92 8.92
CA LEU A 185 5.57 -6.12 9.13
C LEU A 185 4.42 -6.96 9.70
N GLY A 186 4.23 -8.16 9.18
CA GLY A 186 3.16 -9.05 9.65
C GLY A 186 3.40 -9.58 11.05
N GLN A 187 4.62 -9.92 11.40
CA GLN A 187 4.98 -10.35 12.75
C GLN A 187 4.72 -9.21 13.74
N THR A 188 5.24 -8.02 13.46
CA THR A 188 5.06 -6.83 14.31
C THR A 188 3.58 -6.53 14.55
N MET A 189 2.73 -6.59 13.52
CA MET A 189 1.30 -6.30 13.64
C MET A 189 0.49 -7.40 14.33
N ASN A 190 1.05 -8.57 14.57
CA ASN A 190 0.35 -9.70 15.16
C ASN A 190 0.99 -10.23 16.45
N LEU A 191 1.72 -9.40 17.15
CA LEU A 191 2.23 -9.71 18.48
C LEU A 191 1.06 -9.96 19.44
N PRO A 192 1.18 -10.99 20.31
CA PRO A 192 0.09 -11.41 21.20
C PRO A 192 -0.11 -10.46 22.39
N GLY A 193 -1.31 -10.47 22.93
CA GLY A 193 -1.64 -9.81 24.19
C GLY A 193 -1.67 -8.28 24.14
N ARG A 194 -1.84 -7.66 25.29
CA ARG A 194 -1.86 -6.19 25.43
C ARG A 194 -0.48 -5.58 25.21
N SER A 195 0.57 -6.22 25.75
CA SER A 195 1.96 -5.77 25.60
C SER A 195 2.40 -5.82 24.13
N GLY A 196 2.08 -6.88 23.40
CA GLY A 196 2.37 -6.98 21.97
C GLY A 196 1.73 -5.85 21.16
N ARG A 197 0.48 -5.48 21.46
CA ARG A 197 -0.18 -4.34 20.80
C ARG A 197 0.47 -2.99 21.10
N LYS A 198 1.01 -2.81 22.33
CA LYS A 198 1.79 -1.60 22.66
C LYS A 198 3.06 -1.53 21.82
N VAL A 199 3.80 -2.64 21.72
CA VAL A 199 4.99 -2.74 20.85
C VAL A 199 4.63 -2.46 19.39
N SER A 200 3.56 -3.07 18.86
CA SER A 200 3.08 -2.78 17.50
C SER A 200 2.79 -1.29 17.28
N SER A 201 2.20 -0.63 18.29
CA SER A 201 1.86 0.80 18.23
C SER A 201 3.08 1.72 18.29
N LEU A 202 4.17 1.30 18.91
CA LEU A 202 5.42 2.06 19.01
C LEU A 202 6.30 1.86 17.77
N ALA A 203 6.22 0.69 17.15
CA ALA A 203 7.02 0.34 15.97
C ALA A 203 6.48 0.95 14.66
N TYR A 204 5.31 1.57 14.68
CA TYR A 204 4.67 2.29 13.57
C TYR A 204 4.75 3.80 13.79
#